data_97bba05522623e728bbe79a7c05ff2cd
#
_entry.id   97bba05522623e728bbe79a7c05ff2cd
#
_cell.length_a   1.000
_cell.length_b   1.000
_cell.length_c   1.000
_cell.angle_alpha   90.00
_cell.angle_beta   90.00
_cell.angle_gamma   90.00
#
_symmetry.space_group_name_H-M   'P 1'
#
loop_
_entity.id
_entity.type
_entity.pdbx_description
1 polymer ?
#
loop_
_entity_poly.entity_id
_entity_poly.type
_entity_poly.pdbx_seq_one_letter_code
_entity_poly.pdbx_strand_id
1 'polypeptide(L)'
;MTELQKSYGTLSDAQLANFVSLGDDRAFDELVVRYLDTISIIARKFSAEGYEHNDFVQEGLVGLLCSCKAFDQNVGASFKSYMSVVVERRFISIIRRGEQKKAIPSSSIVPVSY
;
A
#
# COMPACT_ATOMS: atom_id res chain seq x y z
N MET A 1 -3.45 -20.71 16.77
CA MET A 1 -4.40 -19.84 16.07
C MET A 1 -5.74 -19.84 16.79
N THR A 2 -6.28 -18.66 17.06
CA THR A 2 -7.57 -18.53 17.76
C THR A 2 -8.73 -18.80 16.79
N GLU A 3 -9.93 -19.01 17.36
CA GLU A 3 -11.14 -19.16 16.55
C GLU A 3 -11.38 -17.93 15.67
N LEU A 4 -11.11 -16.72 16.17
CA LEU A 4 -11.25 -15.48 15.41
C LEU A 4 -10.31 -15.44 14.22
N GLN A 5 -9.07 -15.85 14.40
CA GLN A 5 -8.09 -15.88 13.31
C GLN A 5 -8.50 -16.88 12.22
N LYS A 6 -9.05 -18.02 12.60
CA LYS A 6 -9.59 -18.98 11.63
C LYS A 6 -10.77 -18.39 10.85
N SER A 7 -11.65 -17.64 11.53
CA SER A 7 -12.77 -16.98 10.88
C SER A 7 -12.31 -15.96 9.85
N TYR A 8 -11.33 -15.15 10.18
CA TYR A 8 -10.77 -14.17 9.23
C TYR A 8 -10.13 -14.86 8.02
N GLY A 9 -9.50 -15.99 8.23
CA GLY A 9 -8.88 -16.75 7.14
C GLY A 9 -9.87 -17.27 6.09
N THR A 10 -11.15 -17.36 6.43
CA THR A 10 -12.19 -17.83 5.50
C THR A 10 -12.87 -16.69 4.75
N LEU A 11 -12.63 -15.44 5.14
CA LEU A 11 -13.28 -14.30 4.52
C LEU A 11 -12.60 -13.92 3.21
N SER A 12 -13.37 -13.35 2.29
CA SER A 12 -12.80 -12.80 1.05
C SER A 12 -12.05 -11.51 1.33
N ASP A 13 -11.19 -11.13 0.39
CA ASP A 13 -10.47 -9.85 0.48
C ASP A 13 -11.43 -8.67 0.61
N ALA A 14 -12.52 -8.67 -0.15
CA ALA A 14 -13.52 -7.61 -0.10
C ALA A 14 -14.20 -7.52 1.27
N GLN A 15 -14.51 -8.67 1.87
CA GLN A 15 -15.07 -8.70 3.21
C GLN A 15 -14.09 -8.18 4.25
N LEU A 16 -12.82 -8.61 4.15
CA LEU A 16 -11.77 -8.13 5.04
C LEU A 16 -11.56 -6.62 4.89
N ALA A 17 -11.52 -6.13 3.66
CA ALA A 17 -11.36 -4.70 3.41
C ALA A 17 -12.50 -3.90 4.05
N ASN A 18 -13.72 -4.40 3.98
CA ASN A 18 -14.85 -3.75 4.64
C ASN A 18 -14.67 -3.70 6.16
N PHE A 19 -14.25 -4.80 6.78
CA PHE A 19 -13.99 -4.81 8.22
C PHE A 19 -12.86 -3.84 8.60
N VAL A 20 -11.81 -3.75 7.80
CA VAL A 20 -10.72 -2.79 8.03
C VAL A 20 -11.25 -1.35 7.98
N SER A 21 -12.12 -1.05 7.02
CA SER A 21 -12.70 0.28 6.90
C SER A 21 -13.55 0.66 8.11
N LEU A 22 -14.03 -0.34 8.85
CA LEU A 22 -14.79 -0.15 10.08
C LEU A 22 -13.91 -0.16 11.34
N GLY A 23 -12.59 -0.25 11.17
CA GLY A 23 -11.63 -0.18 12.27
C GLY A 23 -11.12 -1.51 12.81
N ASP A 24 -11.33 -2.61 12.08
CA ASP A 24 -10.93 -3.94 12.53
C ASP A 24 -9.46 -4.22 12.17
N ASP A 25 -8.58 -4.12 13.16
CA ASP A 25 -7.14 -4.34 12.99
C ASP A 25 -6.79 -5.78 12.66
N ARG A 26 -7.57 -6.74 13.15
CA ARG A 26 -7.31 -8.16 12.89
C ARG A 26 -7.60 -8.51 11.42
N ALA A 27 -8.61 -7.88 10.84
CA ALA A 27 -8.88 -8.04 9.41
C ALA A 27 -7.70 -7.50 8.58
N PHE A 28 -7.10 -6.40 9.01
CA PHE A 28 -5.91 -5.86 8.35
C PHE A 28 -4.73 -6.81 8.48
N ASP A 29 -4.49 -7.38 9.65
CA ASP A 29 -3.42 -8.37 9.86
C ASP A 29 -3.57 -9.56 8.91
N GLU A 30 -4.79 -10.03 8.69
CA GLU A 30 -5.04 -11.12 7.75
C GLU A 30 -4.67 -10.71 6.31
N LEU A 31 -5.04 -9.50 5.90
CA LEU A 31 -4.67 -9.00 4.58
C LEU A 31 -3.16 -8.83 4.42
N VAL A 32 -2.47 -8.40 5.47
CA VAL A 32 -1.01 -8.32 5.47
C VAL A 32 -0.41 -9.71 5.22
N VAL A 33 -0.90 -10.73 5.92
CA VAL A 33 -0.42 -12.10 5.71
C VAL A 33 -0.62 -12.54 4.26
N ARG A 34 -1.76 -12.20 3.65
CA ARG A 34 -2.06 -12.57 2.27
C ARG A 34 -1.19 -11.85 1.24
N TYR A 35 -0.85 -10.59 1.49
CA TYR A 35 -0.28 -9.72 0.46
C TYR A 35 1.12 -9.21 0.72
N LEU A 36 1.73 -9.54 1.85
CA LEU A 36 3.09 -9.07 2.17
C LEU A 36 4.09 -9.48 1.07
N ASP A 37 4.04 -10.72 0.63
CA ASP A 37 4.94 -11.21 -0.42
C ASP A 37 4.68 -10.50 -1.74
N THR A 38 3.42 -10.31 -2.10
CA THR A 38 3.03 -9.58 -3.31
C THR A 38 3.56 -8.16 -3.29
N ILE A 39 3.39 -7.46 -2.16
CA ILE A 39 3.88 -6.09 -1.98
C ILE A 39 5.41 -6.06 -2.07
N SER A 40 6.08 -7.01 -1.45
CA SER A 40 7.54 -7.13 -1.51
C SER A 40 8.04 -7.32 -2.94
N ILE A 41 7.35 -8.15 -3.72
CA ILE A 41 7.69 -8.39 -5.13
C ILE A 41 7.52 -7.11 -5.94
N ILE A 42 6.42 -6.38 -5.75
CA ILE A 42 6.20 -5.10 -6.42
C ILE A 42 7.30 -4.11 -6.03
N ALA A 43 7.63 -4.05 -4.75
CA ALA A 43 8.64 -3.12 -4.23
C ALA A 43 10.03 -3.34 -4.84
N ARG A 44 10.37 -4.57 -5.22
CA ARG A 44 11.66 -4.88 -5.85
C ARG A 44 11.86 -4.18 -7.19
N LYS A 45 10.80 -3.76 -7.85
CA LYS A 45 10.84 -3.07 -9.14
C LYS A 45 11.19 -1.60 -9.01
N PHE A 46 11.23 -1.07 -7.79
CA PHE A 46 11.41 0.35 -7.54
C PHE A 46 12.66 0.59 -6.70
N SER A 47 13.32 1.70 -6.99
CA SER A 47 14.43 2.18 -6.20
C SER A 47 14.46 3.70 -6.20
N ALA A 48 14.90 4.27 -5.11
CA ALA A 48 15.05 5.73 -4.99
C ALA A 48 16.16 6.01 -4.01
N GLU A 49 16.91 7.09 -4.24
CA GLU A 49 17.98 7.49 -3.35
C GLU A 49 17.43 7.79 -1.96
N GLY A 50 18.08 7.24 -0.95
CA GLY A 50 17.64 7.39 0.43
C GLY A 50 16.59 6.39 0.88
N TYR A 51 16.20 5.48 0.01
CA TYR A 51 15.20 4.46 0.32
C TYR A 51 15.79 3.06 0.14
N GLU A 52 15.53 2.20 1.11
CA GLU A 52 15.85 0.79 1.01
C GLU A 52 14.60 0.00 0.60
N HIS A 53 14.77 -1.26 0.24
CA HIS A 53 13.65 -2.13 -0.12
C HIS A 53 12.59 -2.15 0.98
N ASN A 54 13.01 -2.25 2.24
CA ASN A 54 12.07 -2.29 3.36
C ASN A 54 11.26 -1.00 3.48
N ASP A 55 11.83 0.14 3.12
CA ASP A 55 11.08 1.41 3.13
C ASP A 55 9.92 1.37 2.13
N PHE A 56 10.15 0.80 0.94
CA PHE A 56 9.08 0.60 -0.03
C PHE A 56 8.04 -0.39 0.48
N VAL A 57 8.45 -1.48 1.12
CA VAL A 57 7.50 -2.44 1.68
C VAL A 57 6.61 -1.77 2.72
N GLN A 58 7.17 -0.96 3.61
CA GLN A 58 6.39 -0.22 4.61
C GLN A 58 5.38 0.72 3.95
N GLU A 59 5.81 1.45 2.94
CA GLU A 59 4.90 2.32 2.18
C GLU A 59 3.83 1.51 1.46
N GLY A 60 4.18 0.32 0.99
CA GLY A 60 3.22 -0.60 0.37
C GLY A 60 2.15 -1.06 1.35
N LEU A 61 2.51 -1.29 2.61
CA LEU A 61 1.54 -1.64 3.65
C LEU A 61 0.59 -0.48 3.94
N VAL A 62 1.07 0.75 3.92
CA VAL A 62 0.20 1.93 4.00
C VAL A 62 -0.76 1.98 2.81
N GLY A 63 -0.25 1.66 1.62
CA GLY A 63 -1.08 1.56 0.42
C GLY A 63 -2.16 0.49 0.54
N LEU A 64 -1.83 -0.64 1.15
CA LEU A 64 -2.82 -1.69 1.44
C LEU A 64 -3.93 -1.17 2.35
N LEU A 65 -3.57 -0.46 3.41
CA LEU A 65 -4.55 0.13 4.32
C LEU A 65 -5.45 1.15 3.59
N CYS A 66 -4.86 2.02 2.79
CA CYS A 66 -5.63 2.99 1.99
C CYS A 66 -6.57 2.27 1.03
N SER A 67 -6.13 1.17 0.43
CA SER A 67 -6.96 0.37 -0.47
C SER A 67 -8.19 -0.19 0.24
N CYS A 68 -8.03 -0.67 1.47
CA CYS A 68 -9.15 -1.19 2.25
C CYS A 68 -10.23 -0.14 2.47
N LYS A 69 -9.82 1.10 2.73
CA LYS A 69 -10.74 2.18 3.02
C LYS A 69 -11.46 2.71 1.78
N ALA A 70 -10.83 2.60 0.62
CA ALA A 70 -11.35 3.17 -0.62
C ALA A 70 -11.95 2.14 -1.58
N PHE A 71 -11.77 0.86 -1.32
CA PHE A 71 -12.22 -0.19 -2.24
C PHE A 71 -13.72 -0.24 -2.35
N ASP A 72 -14.21 -0.29 -3.59
CA ASP A 72 -15.62 -0.46 -3.90
C ASP A 72 -15.78 -1.72 -4.76
N GLN A 73 -16.34 -2.77 -4.18
CA GLN A 73 -16.53 -4.04 -4.87
C GLN A 73 -17.55 -3.95 -6.03
N ASN A 74 -18.33 -2.88 -6.09
CA ASN A 74 -19.31 -2.68 -7.15
C ASN A 74 -18.69 -2.17 -8.46
N VAL A 75 -17.41 -1.77 -8.44
CA VAL A 75 -16.73 -1.21 -9.62
C VAL A 75 -16.21 -2.30 -10.56
N GLY A 76 -16.22 -3.57 -10.14
CA GLY A 76 -15.89 -4.70 -11.00
C GLY A 76 -14.45 -5.17 -10.97
N ALA A 77 -13.52 -4.41 -10.40
CA ALA A 77 -12.14 -4.85 -10.22
C ALA A 77 -12.00 -5.69 -8.96
N SER A 78 -11.09 -6.66 -8.97
CA SER A 78 -10.77 -7.40 -7.75
C SER A 78 -10.02 -6.53 -6.75
N PHE A 79 -10.11 -6.86 -5.48
CA PHE A 79 -9.35 -6.15 -4.46
C PHE A 79 -7.85 -6.21 -4.74
N LYS A 80 -7.34 -7.38 -5.12
CA LYS A 80 -5.92 -7.56 -5.44
C LYS A 80 -5.46 -6.61 -6.55
N SER A 81 -6.22 -6.52 -7.63
CA SER A 81 -5.89 -5.63 -8.74
C SER A 81 -5.91 -4.17 -8.32
N TYR A 82 -6.92 -3.77 -7.59
CA TYR A 82 -7.05 -2.41 -7.08
C TYR A 82 -5.90 -2.06 -6.15
N MET A 83 -5.63 -2.92 -5.17
CA MET A 83 -4.54 -2.75 -4.21
C MET A 83 -3.19 -2.63 -4.90
N SER A 84 -2.92 -3.48 -5.90
CA SER A 84 -1.65 -3.45 -6.63
C SER A 84 -1.43 -2.11 -7.32
N VAL A 85 -2.46 -1.54 -7.91
CA VAL A 85 -2.39 -0.22 -8.56
C VAL A 85 -2.12 0.87 -7.52
N VAL A 86 -2.81 0.84 -6.39
CA VAL A 86 -2.63 1.82 -5.32
C VAL A 86 -1.19 1.78 -4.79
N VAL A 87 -0.67 0.59 -4.54
CA VAL A 87 0.69 0.40 -4.03
C VAL A 87 1.71 0.92 -5.06
N GLU A 88 1.58 0.55 -6.32
CA GLU A 88 2.49 1.04 -7.37
C GLU A 88 2.49 2.56 -7.47
N ARG A 89 1.31 3.17 -7.43
CA ARG A 89 1.20 4.63 -7.49
C ARG A 89 1.87 5.31 -6.31
N ARG A 90 1.81 4.72 -5.12
CA ARG A 90 2.54 5.24 -3.96
C ARG A 90 4.05 5.20 -4.21
N PHE A 91 4.56 4.10 -4.76
CA PHE A 91 5.98 3.96 -5.06
C PHE A 91 6.43 4.97 -6.13
N ILE A 92 5.64 5.15 -7.16
CA ILE A 92 5.92 6.13 -8.21
C ILE A 92 5.94 7.55 -7.62
N SER A 93 5.03 7.85 -6.71
CA SER A 93 4.99 9.16 -6.04
C SER A 93 6.25 9.43 -5.23
N ILE A 94 6.79 8.42 -4.55
CA ILE A 94 8.05 8.53 -3.80
C ILE A 94 9.19 8.89 -4.75
N ILE A 95 9.29 8.19 -5.87
CA ILE A 95 10.35 8.40 -6.85
C ILE A 95 10.24 9.80 -7.47
N ARG A 96 9.03 10.22 -7.86
CA ARG A 96 8.81 11.54 -8.45
C ARG A 96 9.19 12.67 -7.51
N ARG A 97 8.85 12.54 -6.23
CA ARG A 97 9.25 13.55 -5.23
C ARG A 97 10.76 13.64 -5.09
N GLY A 98 11.45 12.50 -5.10
CA GLY A 98 12.90 12.45 -5.05
C GLY A 98 13.56 13.11 -6.28
N GLU A 99 13.03 12.82 -7.47
CA GLU A 99 13.51 13.40 -8.71
C GLU A 99 13.29 14.92 -8.76
N GLN A 100 12.15 15.39 -8.31
CA GLN A 100 11.86 16.83 -8.23
C GLN A 100 12.84 17.54 -7.31
N LYS A 101 13.15 16.95 -6.16
CA LYS A 101 14.13 17.51 -5.23
C LYS A 101 15.52 17.61 -5.86
N LYS A 102 15.90 16.62 -6.67
CA LYS A 102 17.18 16.63 -7.38
C LYS A 102 17.22 17.64 -8.52
N ALA A 103 16.08 17.81 -9.21
CA ALA A 103 15.99 18.67 -10.39
C ALA A 103 15.98 20.15 -10.03
N ILE A 104 15.65 20.53 -8.81
CA ILE A 104 15.55 21.91 -8.38
C ILE A 104 16.82 22.31 -7.63
N PRO A 105 17.65 23.25 -8.18
CA PRO A 105 18.83 23.72 -7.48
C PRO A 105 18.47 24.37 -6.16
N SER A 106 19.20 24.04 -5.10
CA SER A 106 18.90 24.53 -3.75
C SER A 106 18.93 26.06 -3.65
N SER A 107 19.71 26.72 -4.48
CA SER A 107 19.84 28.18 -4.48
C SER A 107 18.67 28.93 -5.11
N SER A 108 17.82 28.22 -5.85
CA SER A 108 16.68 28.83 -6.56
C SER A 108 15.33 28.42 -6.01
N ILE A 109 15.31 27.74 -4.90
CA ILE A 109 14.09 27.12 -4.40
C ILE A 109 13.24 28.07 -3.60
N VAL A 110 12.03 28.24 -4.08
CA VAL A 110 10.89 28.47 -3.21
C VAL A 110 10.43 27.08 -2.75
N PRO A 111 10.35 26.82 -1.44
CA PRO A 111 9.92 25.50 -0.98
C PRO A 111 8.55 25.16 -1.51
N VAL A 112 8.45 24.01 -2.15
CA VAL A 112 7.19 23.51 -2.68
C VAL A 112 6.71 22.44 -1.73
N SER A 113 5.48 22.58 -1.27
CA SER A 113 4.81 21.54 -0.47
C SER A 113 4.46 20.36 -1.34
N TYR A 114 4.71 19.18 -0.82
CA TYR A 114 4.30 17.95 -1.47
C TYR A 114 3.27 17.24 -0.63
#